data_71af96c7404444eb91e5e64745cf49c1
#
_entry.id   71af96c7404444eb91e5e64745cf49c1
#
_cell.length_a   1.000
_cell.length_b   1.000
_cell.length_c   1.000
_cell.angle_alpha   90.00
_cell.angle_beta   90.00
_cell.angle_gamma   90.00
#
_symmetry.space_group_name_H-M   'P 1'
#
loop_
_entity.id
_entity.type
_entity.pdbx_description
1 polymer ?
#
loop_
_entity_poly.entity_id
_entity_poly.type
_entity_poly.pdbx_seq_one_letter_code
_entity_poly.pdbx_strand_id
1 'polypeptide(L)'
;MSKTFIGLDTAKSEELAAKLNELLATYQVFYTNVRGYHWNIKDVNFFELHAKFEEIYTDLVEKVDEVAERILTLGYIPNNAFSQYLSHSRIKEDIAVSTAVACLRGTLEGFKVLLAQQREILALAADAGDEGTVSQMSDYI
;
A
#
# COMPACT_ATOMS: atom_id res chain seq x y z
N MET A 1 -9.48 12.61 28.20
CA MET A 1 -9.07 11.97 26.95
C MET A 1 -7.58 11.85 26.84
N SER A 2 -7.13 10.66 26.46
CA SER A 2 -5.72 10.38 26.28
C SER A 2 -5.22 10.91 24.94
N LYS A 3 -4.00 11.42 24.90
CA LYS A 3 -3.33 11.92 23.70
C LYS A 3 -2.07 11.10 23.43
N THR A 4 -1.74 10.94 22.16
CA THR A 4 -0.47 10.34 21.75
C THR A 4 0.67 11.33 21.97
N PHE A 5 1.90 10.85 21.76
CA PHE A 5 3.10 11.68 21.93
C PHE A 5 3.10 12.91 21.01
N ILE A 6 2.44 12.80 19.83
CA ILE A 6 2.33 13.92 18.88
C ILE A 6 1.02 14.70 19.01
N GLY A 7 0.30 14.51 20.11
CA GLY A 7 -0.87 15.30 20.45
C GLY A 7 -2.19 14.90 19.79
N LEU A 8 -2.29 13.67 19.27
CA LEU A 8 -3.51 13.15 18.67
C LEU A 8 -4.30 12.31 19.68
N ASP A 9 -5.61 12.17 19.45
CA ASP A 9 -6.46 11.28 20.26
C ASP A 9 -5.98 9.83 20.16
N THR A 10 -5.75 9.18 21.29
CA THR A 10 -5.17 7.83 21.34
C THR A 10 -6.06 6.79 20.65
N ALA A 11 -7.36 6.80 20.94
CA ALA A 11 -8.28 5.81 20.37
C ALA A 11 -8.38 5.92 18.85
N LYS A 12 -8.47 7.14 18.33
CA LYS A 12 -8.51 7.39 16.89
C LYS A 12 -7.20 7.05 16.20
N SER A 13 -6.07 7.34 16.85
CA SER A 13 -4.75 7.00 16.34
C SER A 13 -4.54 5.49 16.26
N GLU A 14 -5.03 4.75 17.25
CA GLU A 14 -4.97 3.29 17.25
C GLU A 14 -5.75 2.70 16.07
N GLU A 15 -6.97 3.18 15.84
CA GLU A 15 -7.79 2.77 14.70
C GLU A 15 -7.10 3.10 13.38
N LEU A 16 -6.55 4.31 13.26
CA LEU A 16 -5.85 4.76 12.08
C LEU A 16 -4.61 3.91 11.80
N ALA A 17 -3.83 3.60 12.83
CA ALA A 17 -2.66 2.75 12.70
C ALA A 17 -3.02 1.33 12.23
N ALA A 18 -4.15 0.79 12.70
CA ALA A 18 -4.65 -0.51 12.23
C ALA A 18 -5.00 -0.46 10.74
N LYS A 19 -5.62 0.62 10.29
CA LYS A 19 -5.95 0.81 8.85
C LYS A 19 -4.71 1.03 8.00
N LEU A 20 -3.71 1.72 8.51
CA LEU A 20 -2.43 1.87 7.83
C LEU A 20 -1.69 0.54 7.73
N ASN A 21 -1.80 -0.33 8.74
CA ASN A 21 -1.24 -1.69 8.65
C ASN A 21 -1.94 -2.54 7.60
N GLU A 22 -3.25 -2.37 7.41
CA GLU A 22 -3.96 -3.02 6.28
C GLU A 22 -3.44 -2.51 4.94
N LEU A 23 -3.24 -1.20 4.82
CA LEU A 23 -2.68 -0.60 3.61
C LEU A 23 -1.26 -1.09 3.34
N LEU A 24 -0.43 -1.17 4.38
CA LEU A 24 0.92 -1.71 4.29
C LEU A 24 0.90 -3.15 3.73
N ALA A 25 0.00 -3.99 4.25
CA ALA A 25 -0.17 -5.35 3.78
C ALA A 25 -0.55 -5.39 2.28
N THR A 26 -1.51 -4.54 1.87
CA THR A 26 -1.94 -4.46 0.48
C THR A 26 -0.79 -4.01 -0.43
N TYR A 27 -0.02 -3.00 -0.02
CA TYR A 27 1.15 -2.56 -0.76
C TYR A 27 2.20 -3.66 -0.91
N GLN A 28 2.46 -4.43 0.16
CA GLN A 28 3.44 -5.50 0.12
C GLN A 28 3.07 -6.60 -0.87
N VAL A 29 1.81 -7.03 -0.86
CA VAL A 29 1.33 -8.04 -1.80
C VAL A 29 1.33 -7.49 -3.23
N PHE A 30 0.85 -6.28 -3.43
CA PHE A 30 0.81 -5.65 -4.76
C PHE A 30 2.23 -5.44 -5.31
N TYR A 31 3.14 -4.96 -4.49
CA TYR A 31 4.55 -4.84 -4.85
C TYR A 31 5.10 -6.17 -5.35
N THR A 32 4.86 -7.24 -4.63
CA THR A 32 5.32 -8.58 -5.00
C THR A 32 4.69 -9.04 -6.31
N ASN A 33 3.39 -8.76 -6.51
CA ASN A 33 2.70 -9.09 -7.76
C ASN A 33 3.32 -8.35 -8.95
N VAL A 34 3.51 -7.04 -8.83
CA VAL A 34 4.04 -6.22 -9.93
C VAL A 34 5.49 -6.61 -10.25
N ARG A 35 6.30 -6.90 -9.24
CA ARG A 35 7.65 -7.42 -9.46
C ARG A 35 7.60 -8.75 -10.19
N GLY A 36 6.64 -9.61 -9.86
CA GLY A 36 6.38 -10.85 -10.58
C GLY A 36 6.01 -10.60 -12.04
N TYR A 37 5.22 -9.59 -12.33
CA TYR A 37 4.90 -9.18 -13.71
C TYR A 37 6.18 -8.76 -14.44
N HIS A 38 7.01 -7.96 -13.81
CA HIS A 38 8.29 -7.53 -14.35
C HIS A 38 9.18 -8.75 -14.73
N TRP A 39 9.23 -9.76 -13.87
CA TRP A 39 10.03 -10.95 -14.11
C TRP A 39 9.46 -11.87 -15.18
N ASN A 40 8.13 -12.04 -15.20
CA ASN A 40 7.48 -13.12 -15.93
C ASN A 40 6.81 -12.70 -17.24
N ILE A 41 6.75 -11.41 -17.54
CA ILE A 41 6.07 -10.92 -18.75
C ILE A 41 6.64 -11.55 -20.01
N LYS A 42 5.75 -12.02 -20.88
CA LYS A 42 6.06 -12.59 -22.19
C LYS A 42 5.19 -11.92 -23.21
N ASP A 43 5.74 -10.98 -23.97
CA ASP A 43 5.00 -10.19 -24.94
C ASP A 43 5.99 -9.62 -25.96
N VAL A 44 5.46 -9.19 -27.11
CA VAL A 44 6.29 -8.52 -28.13
C VAL A 44 6.85 -7.19 -27.60
N ASN A 45 6.16 -6.56 -26.66
CA ASN A 45 6.60 -5.33 -26.01
C ASN A 45 7.32 -5.61 -24.67
N PHE A 46 8.05 -6.72 -24.61
CA PHE A 46 8.72 -7.14 -23.39
C PHE A 46 9.54 -6.03 -22.72
N PHE A 47 10.38 -5.36 -23.49
CA PHE A 47 11.31 -4.38 -22.92
C PHE A 47 10.59 -3.19 -22.31
N GLU A 48 9.55 -2.68 -22.98
CA GLU A 48 8.77 -1.55 -22.49
C GLU A 48 7.97 -1.92 -21.24
N LEU A 49 7.33 -3.09 -21.26
CA LEU A 49 6.51 -3.54 -20.13
C LEU A 49 7.38 -3.94 -18.94
N HIS A 50 8.48 -4.65 -19.18
CA HIS A 50 9.44 -5.02 -18.16
C HIS A 50 9.96 -3.77 -17.42
N ALA A 51 10.35 -2.75 -18.17
CA ALA A 51 10.82 -1.49 -17.61
C ALA A 51 9.71 -0.73 -16.86
N LYS A 52 8.49 -0.73 -17.40
CA LYS A 52 7.36 -0.04 -16.78
C LYS A 52 6.98 -0.69 -15.44
N PHE A 53 6.95 -2.01 -15.39
CA PHE A 53 6.66 -2.70 -14.13
C PHE A 53 7.76 -2.48 -13.09
N GLU A 54 9.01 -2.33 -13.53
CA GLU A 54 10.10 -1.97 -12.61
C GLU A 54 9.89 -0.57 -12.02
N GLU A 55 9.51 0.41 -12.82
CA GLU A 55 9.17 1.75 -12.32
C GLU A 55 8.07 1.68 -11.28
N ILE A 56 7.03 0.89 -11.55
CA ILE A 56 5.89 0.76 -10.65
C ILE A 56 6.31 0.11 -9.33
N TYR A 57 6.99 -1.04 -9.37
CA TYR A 57 7.33 -1.71 -8.12
C TYR A 57 8.36 -0.94 -7.30
N THR A 58 9.23 -0.19 -7.95
CA THR A 58 10.19 0.67 -7.26
C THR A 58 9.46 1.79 -6.50
N ASP A 59 8.45 2.40 -7.11
CA ASP A 59 7.60 3.38 -6.44
C ASP A 59 6.82 2.76 -5.29
N LEU A 60 6.30 1.56 -5.49
CA LEU A 60 5.53 0.85 -4.46
C LEU A 60 6.37 0.53 -3.22
N VAL A 61 7.63 0.13 -3.40
CA VAL A 61 8.49 -0.18 -2.25
C VAL A 61 8.85 1.07 -1.44
N GLU A 62 8.94 2.22 -2.07
CA GLU A 62 9.12 3.49 -1.38
C GLU A 62 7.90 3.81 -0.52
N LYS A 63 6.70 3.59 -1.05
CA LYS A 63 5.45 3.80 -0.32
C LYS A 63 5.29 2.83 0.84
N VAL A 64 5.74 1.59 0.69
CA VAL A 64 5.79 0.61 1.78
C VAL A 64 6.55 1.20 2.97
N ASP A 65 7.73 1.74 2.70
CA ASP A 65 8.58 2.31 3.75
C ASP A 65 7.93 3.53 4.40
N GLU A 66 7.38 4.43 3.59
CA GLU A 66 6.70 5.64 4.06
C GLU A 66 5.49 5.33 4.94
N VAL A 67 4.69 4.33 4.56
CA VAL A 67 3.52 3.91 5.35
C VAL A 67 3.97 3.30 6.68
N ALA A 68 4.99 2.45 6.66
CA ALA A 68 5.53 1.86 7.88
C ALA A 68 6.06 2.93 8.83
N GLU A 69 6.78 3.92 8.31
CA GLU A 69 7.30 5.04 9.10
C GLU A 69 6.18 5.91 9.67
N ARG A 70 5.09 6.08 8.94
CA ARG A 70 3.91 6.81 9.45
C ARG A 70 3.28 6.09 10.63
N ILE A 71 3.18 4.77 10.58
CA ILE A 71 2.70 3.95 11.70
C ILE A 71 3.59 4.17 12.93
N LEU A 72 4.90 4.19 12.75
CA LEU A 72 5.85 4.47 13.82
C LEU A 72 5.63 5.88 14.41
N THR A 73 5.42 6.88 13.55
CA THR A 73 5.17 8.26 13.97
C THR A 73 3.92 8.36 14.83
N LEU A 74 2.89 7.57 14.52
CA LEU A 74 1.66 7.52 15.31
C LEU A 74 1.86 6.78 16.64
N GLY A 75 3.00 6.13 16.86
CA GLY A 75 3.32 5.45 18.10
C GLY A 75 2.98 3.96 18.10
N TYR A 76 2.84 3.35 16.94
CA TYR A 76 2.45 1.93 16.81
C TYR A 76 3.50 1.14 16.02
N ILE A 77 3.30 -0.17 15.95
CA ILE A 77 4.27 -1.09 15.34
C ILE A 77 3.79 -1.48 13.95
N PRO A 78 4.57 -1.18 12.90
CA PRO A 78 4.22 -1.68 11.57
C PRO A 78 4.41 -3.20 11.49
N ASN A 79 3.47 -3.88 10.86
CA ASN A 79 3.56 -5.30 10.63
C ASN A 79 4.81 -5.60 9.77
N ASN A 80 5.53 -6.66 10.10
CA ASN A 80 6.79 -6.98 9.44
C ASN A 80 6.94 -8.46 9.06
N ALA A 81 5.84 -9.19 8.96
CA ALA A 81 5.86 -10.62 8.61
C ALA A 81 4.95 -10.90 7.42
N PHE A 82 5.39 -11.80 6.54
CA PHE A 82 4.60 -12.20 5.38
C PHE A 82 3.22 -12.72 5.74
N SER A 83 3.12 -13.49 6.83
CA SER A 83 1.83 -14.02 7.30
C SER A 83 0.85 -12.90 7.64
N GLN A 84 1.33 -11.79 8.21
CA GLN A 84 0.51 -10.62 8.49
C GLN A 84 0.05 -9.95 7.21
N TYR A 85 0.94 -9.81 6.23
CA TYR A 85 0.61 -9.19 4.94
C TYR A 85 -0.43 -9.99 4.19
N LEU A 86 -0.27 -11.31 4.12
CA LEU A 86 -1.23 -12.18 3.44
C LEU A 86 -2.60 -12.16 4.11
N SER A 87 -2.61 -12.10 5.44
CA SER A 87 -3.85 -12.07 6.21
C SER A 87 -4.64 -10.77 6.06
N HIS A 88 -3.97 -9.62 5.91
CA HIS A 88 -4.60 -8.30 5.94
C HIS A 88 -4.71 -7.61 4.58
N SER A 89 -4.01 -8.09 3.57
CA SER A 89 -4.05 -7.49 2.23
C SER A 89 -5.42 -7.61 1.59
N ARG A 90 -5.86 -6.53 0.95
CA ARG A 90 -7.06 -6.54 0.11
C ARG A 90 -6.77 -6.99 -1.33
N ILE A 91 -5.50 -7.18 -1.67
CA ILE A 91 -5.06 -7.72 -2.96
C ILE A 91 -4.52 -9.12 -2.71
N LYS A 92 -4.94 -10.07 -3.54
CA LYS A 92 -4.45 -11.45 -3.47
C LYS A 92 -3.19 -11.63 -4.30
N GLU A 93 -2.41 -12.64 -3.97
CA GLU A 93 -1.24 -13.03 -4.73
C GLU A 93 -1.63 -13.41 -6.16
N ASP A 94 -0.83 -12.98 -7.13
CA ASP A 94 -1.03 -13.24 -8.55
C ASP A 94 0.18 -14.04 -9.04
N ILE A 95 0.01 -15.35 -9.14
CA ILE A 95 1.12 -16.29 -9.32
C ILE A 95 1.38 -16.55 -10.81
N ALA A 96 2.63 -16.33 -11.23
CA ALA A 96 3.13 -16.69 -12.57
C ALA A 96 2.33 -16.10 -13.74
N VAL A 97 1.76 -14.92 -13.55
CA VAL A 97 1.04 -14.21 -14.61
C VAL A 97 2.04 -13.62 -15.60
N SER A 98 1.84 -13.88 -16.89
CA SER A 98 2.85 -13.56 -17.90
C SER A 98 2.32 -12.85 -19.15
N THR A 99 1.01 -12.83 -19.39
CA THR A 99 0.48 -12.14 -20.57
C THR A 99 0.36 -10.64 -20.30
N ALA A 100 0.58 -9.82 -21.34
CA ALA A 100 0.47 -8.37 -21.22
C ALA A 100 -0.90 -7.95 -20.69
N VAL A 101 -1.98 -8.52 -21.24
CA VAL A 101 -3.34 -8.18 -20.82
C VAL A 101 -3.57 -8.51 -19.36
N ALA A 102 -3.17 -9.69 -18.91
CA ALA A 102 -3.37 -10.11 -17.52
C ALA A 102 -2.52 -9.26 -16.54
N CYS A 103 -1.27 -8.97 -16.87
CA CYS A 103 -0.39 -8.14 -16.05
C CYS A 103 -0.92 -6.70 -15.94
N LEU A 104 -1.37 -6.12 -17.05
CA LEU A 104 -1.94 -4.77 -17.04
C LEU A 104 -3.25 -4.72 -16.28
N ARG A 105 -4.11 -5.74 -16.44
CA ARG A 105 -5.37 -5.84 -15.69
C ARG A 105 -5.11 -5.94 -14.20
N GLY A 106 -4.18 -6.79 -13.79
CA GLY A 106 -3.79 -6.94 -12.38
C GLY A 106 -3.27 -5.63 -11.80
N THR A 107 -2.49 -4.88 -12.56
CA THR A 107 -1.94 -3.59 -12.15
C THR A 107 -3.08 -2.57 -11.96
N LEU A 108 -4.00 -2.47 -12.91
CA LEU A 108 -5.13 -1.53 -12.83
C LEU A 108 -6.08 -1.87 -11.67
N GLU A 109 -6.36 -3.15 -11.47
CA GLU A 109 -7.19 -3.60 -10.34
C GLU A 109 -6.50 -3.29 -9.01
N GLY A 110 -5.18 -3.46 -8.94
CA GLY A 110 -4.40 -3.11 -7.75
C GLY A 110 -4.48 -1.62 -7.44
N PHE A 111 -4.33 -0.76 -8.42
CA PHE A 111 -4.48 0.68 -8.24
C PHE A 111 -5.88 1.03 -7.74
N LYS A 112 -6.89 0.40 -8.28
CA LYS A 112 -8.28 0.62 -7.85
C LYS A 112 -8.48 0.30 -6.38
N VAL A 113 -7.96 -0.83 -5.92
CA VAL A 113 -8.04 -1.25 -4.52
C VAL A 113 -7.29 -0.27 -3.62
N LEU A 114 -6.07 0.12 -4.02
CA LEU A 114 -5.26 1.07 -3.24
C LEU A 114 -5.96 2.43 -3.13
N LEU A 115 -6.52 2.93 -4.21
CA LEU A 115 -7.23 4.22 -4.19
C LEU A 115 -8.41 4.19 -3.21
N ALA A 116 -9.20 3.12 -3.22
CA ALA A 116 -10.31 2.96 -2.30
C ALA A 116 -9.84 2.93 -0.85
N GLN A 117 -8.79 2.17 -0.57
CA GLN A 117 -8.21 2.06 0.76
C GLN A 117 -7.67 3.39 1.26
N GLN A 118 -6.95 4.10 0.40
CA GLN A 118 -6.37 5.40 0.74
C GLN A 118 -7.43 6.45 1.01
N ARG A 119 -8.55 6.44 0.28
CA ARG A 119 -9.66 7.36 0.55
C ARG A 119 -10.31 7.08 1.90
N GLU A 120 -10.46 5.80 2.27
CA GLU A 120 -10.97 5.43 3.59
C GLU A 120 -10.06 5.96 4.71
N ILE A 121 -8.75 5.78 4.54
CA ILE A 121 -7.76 6.24 5.53
C ILE A 121 -7.74 7.76 5.62
N LEU A 122 -7.82 8.44 4.48
CA LEU A 122 -7.88 9.90 4.44
C LEU A 122 -9.05 10.42 5.27
N ALA A 123 -10.22 9.83 5.11
CA ALA A 123 -11.42 10.22 5.87
C ALA A 123 -11.24 9.99 7.38
N LEU A 124 -10.69 8.86 7.77
CA LEU A 124 -10.40 8.56 9.18
C LEU A 124 -9.35 9.51 9.76
N ALA A 125 -8.31 9.80 9.00
CA ALA A 125 -7.25 10.72 9.41
C ALA A 125 -7.79 12.14 9.60
N ALA A 126 -8.65 12.60 8.70
CA ALA A 126 -9.30 13.91 8.82
C ALA A 126 -10.14 13.99 10.08
N ASP A 127 -10.92 12.96 10.38
CA ASP A 127 -11.74 12.87 11.58
C ASP A 127 -10.88 12.86 12.85
N ALA A 128 -9.71 12.26 12.78
CA ALA A 128 -8.76 12.21 13.90
C ALA A 128 -7.96 13.51 14.07
N GLY A 129 -8.06 14.45 13.15
CA GLY A 129 -7.24 15.65 13.14
C GLY A 129 -5.78 15.38 12.76
N ASP A 130 -5.50 14.24 12.12
CA ASP A 130 -4.16 13.84 11.69
C ASP A 130 -3.88 14.35 10.29
N GLU A 131 -3.51 15.61 10.20
CA GLU A 131 -3.25 16.29 8.93
C GLU A 131 -2.06 15.69 8.19
N GLY A 132 -1.08 15.13 8.90
CA GLY A 132 0.07 14.49 8.29
C GLY A 132 -0.33 13.26 7.50
N THR A 133 -1.22 12.42 8.04
CA THR A 133 -1.71 11.25 7.31
C THR A 133 -2.66 11.67 6.18
N VAL A 134 -3.49 12.70 6.37
CA VAL A 134 -4.32 13.26 5.29
C VAL A 134 -3.43 13.68 4.12
N SER A 135 -2.36 14.41 4.39
CA SER A 135 -1.42 14.87 3.36
C SER A 135 -0.77 13.72 2.63
N GLN A 136 -0.32 12.70 3.36
CA GLN A 136 0.29 11.51 2.78
C GLN A 136 -0.68 10.77 1.84
N MET A 137 -1.90 10.54 2.28
CA MET A 137 -2.92 9.86 1.44
C MET A 137 -3.30 10.70 0.23
N SER A 138 -3.43 12.01 0.39
CA SER A 138 -3.70 12.92 -0.74
C SER A 138 -2.60 12.86 -1.78
N ASP A 139 -1.35 12.76 -1.35
CA ASP A 139 -0.21 12.63 -2.25
C ASP A 139 -0.24 11.32 -3.04
N TYR A 140 -0.70 10.24 -2.41
CA TYR A 140 -0.78 8.93 -3.06
C TYR A 140 -1.95 8.81 -4.04
N ILE A 141 -3.03 9.52 -3.83
CA ILE A 141 -4.23 9.52 -4.69
C ILE A 141 -3.98 10.37 -5.94
#